data_777e72dc2487f0a0570a3bfab3cf0534
#
_entry.id   777e72dc2487f0a0570a3bfab3cf0534
#
_cell.length_a   1.000
_cell.length_b   1.000
_cell.length_c   1.000
_cell.angle_alpha   90.00
_cell.angle_beta   90.00
_cell.angle_gamma   90.00
#
_symmetry.space_group_name_H-M   'P 1'
#
loop_
_entity.id
_entity.type
_entity.pdbx_description
1 polymer ?
#
loop_
_entity_poly.entity_id
_entity_poly.type
_entity_poly.pdbx_seq_one_letter_code
_entity_poly.pdbx_strand_id
1 'polypeptide(L)'
;MNLNELSILSLYSAMAVYALAFIAFAIDLAKRSSAVGSADSAAAASADPAVVTSSAAGGSTTTLTKISARIENDAATPYGRSGSLRVGVSLTVLAWALHLVAAVLRGIAAERVPWANMYEFAMTGTLLIVTVYLLVLLRIDLRFLGTFVTGLILILLGIGALQYYVEVAPLPPALQSVWLVIHVFVASLGTGFFALGFALSFVQLLQARREERAGTATPSRFKFLSTLPSAFTLENLSYRVNIIGFILWTFTLMAGSIWAERAWGRYWGWDTKEVWTFIIWVIYAGYIHARATRGWRGTRSAWLAIIGFAAVMFNFGIVNVFFKGLHAYSGL
;
A
#
# COMPACT_ATOMS: atom_id res chain seq x y z
N MET A 1 -32.91 -6.44 -12.33
CA MET A 1 -31.84 -5.99 -11.43
C MET A 1 -31.78 -4.48 -11.48
N ASN A 2 -31.83 -3.83 -10.33
CA ASN A 2 -31.62 -2.39 -10.25
C ASN A 2 -30.11 -2.05 -10.22
N LEU A 3 -29.76 -0.76 -10.36
CA LEU A 3 -28.36 -0.32 -10.43
C LEU A 3 -27.55 -0.67 -9.18
N ASN A 4 -28.20 -0.66 -8.00
CA ASN A 4 -27.57 -1.03 -6.75
C ASN A 4 -27.24 -2.53 -6.68
N GLU A 5 -28.15 -3.40 -7.13
CA GLU A 5 -27.91 -4.85 -7.23
C GLU A 5 -26.76 -5.16 -8.21
N LEU A 6 -26.72 -4.46 -9.36
CA LEU A 6 -25.60 -4.58 -10.31
C LEU A 6 -24.27 -4.12 -9.72
N SER A 7 -24.28 -3.05 -8.91
CA SER A 7 -23.10 -2.58 -8.18
C SER A 7 -22.58 -3.66 -7.22
N ILE A 8 -23.47 -4.24 -6.42
CA ILE A 8 -23.11 -5.31 -5.47
C ILE A 8 -22.55 -6.53 -6.21
N LEU A 9 -23.23 -6.99 -7.27
CA LEU A 9 -22.76 -8.12 -8.07
C LEU A 9 -21.37 -7.85 -8.66
N SER A 10 -21.15 -6.64 -9.21
CA SER A 10 -19.86 -6.22 -9.76
C SER A 10 -18.77 -6.20 -8.70
N LEU A 11 -19.09 -5.75 -7.47
CA LEU A 11 -18.16 -5.71 -6.36
C LEU A 11 -17.74 -7.11 -5.91
N TYR A 12 -18.70 -8.02 -5.70
CA TYR A 12 -18.39 -9.41 -5.35
C TYR A 12 -17.62 -10.14 -6.47
N SER A 13 -17.95 -9.84 -7.73
CA SER A 13 -17.18 -10.34 -8.87
C SER A 13 -15.74 -9.83 -8.86
N ALA A 14 -15.55 -8.54 -8.58
CA ALA A 14 -14.22 -7.95 -8.41
C ALA A 14 -13.43 -8.62 -7.27
N MET A 15 -14.07 -8.86 -6.12
CA MET A 15 -13.45 -9.55 -4.98
C MET A 15 -13.02 -10.97 -5.36
N ALA A 16 -13.86 -11.72 -6.08
CA ALA A 16 -13.50 -13.06 -6.56
C ALA A 16 -12.29 -13.02 -7.50
N VAL A 17 -12.23 -12.04 -8.41
CA VAL A 17 -11.10 -11.87 -9.33
C VAL A 17 -9.84 -11.39 -8.59
N TYR A 18 -9.95 -10.51 -7.58
CA TYR A 18 -8.82 -10.17 -6.69
C TYR A 18 -8.30 -11.39 -5.94
N ALA A 19 -9.16 -12.31 -5.48
CA ALA A 19 -8.74 -13.55 -4.84
C ALA A 19 -7.95 -14.44 -5.82
N LEU A 20 -8.39 -14.56 -7.07
CA LEU A 20 -7.64 -15.27 -8.11
C LEU A 20 -6.31 -14.58 -8.42
N ALA A 21 -6.27 -13.25 -8.46
CA ALA A 21 -5.02 -12.48 -8.62
C ALA A 21 -4.06 -12.73 -7.46
N PHE A 22 -4.55 -12.70 -6.23
CA PHE A 22 -3.78 -13.03 -5.02
C PHE A 22 -3.17 -14.43 -5.11
N ILE A 23 -3.96 -15.43 -5.49
CA ILE A 23 -3.49 -16.82 -5.66
C ILE A 23 -2.42 -16.90 -6.76
N ALA A 24 -2.62 -16.21 -7.90
CA ALA A 24 -1.65 -16.20 -8.99
C ALA A 24 -0.30 -15.58 -8.55
N PHE A 25 -0.31 -14.49 -7.80
CA PHE A 25 0.89 -13.88 -7.23
C PHE A 25 1.52 -14.77 -6.15
N ALA A 26 0.73 -15.42 -5.30
CA ALA A 26 1.23 -16.37 -4.29
C ALA A 26 1.91 -17.59 -4.93
N ILE A 27 1.35 -18.11 -6.03
CA ILE A 27 1.96 -19.18 -6.82
C ILE A 27 3.29 -18.71 -7.44
N ASP A 28 3.36 -17.49 -7.97
CA ASP A 28 4.61 -16.92 -8.48
C ASP A 28 5.68 -16.88 -7.40
N LEU A 29 5.32 -16.38 -6.23
CA LEU A 29 6.19 -16.26 -5.09
C LEU A 29 6.70 -17.65 -4.61
N ALA A 30 5.82 -18.65 -4.56
CA ALA A 30 6.16 -20.02 -4.19
C ALA A 30 7.11 -20.66 -5.20
N LYS A 31 6.85 -20.51 -6.50
CA LYS A 31 7.74 -21.03 -7.58
C LYS A 31 9.14 -20.41 -7.52
N ARG A 32 9.23 -19.11 -7.28
CA ARG A 32 10.55 -18.43 -7.13
C ARG A 32 11.28 -18.93 -5.89
N SER A 33 10.56 -19.13 -4.78
CA SER A 33 11.14 -19.68 -3.56
C SER A 33 11.72 -21.08 -3.76
N SER A 34 11.04 -21.95 -4.51
CA SER A 34 11.52 -23.31 -4.81
C SER A 34 12.72 -23.31 -5.77
N ALA A 35 12.72 -22.43 -6.78
CA ALA A 35 13.82 -22.31 -7.73
C ALA A 35 15.14 -21.90 -7.05
N VAL A 36 15.07 -20.94 -6.10
CA VAL A 36 16.24 -20.56 -5.29
C VAL A 36 16.73 -21.74 -4.44
N GLY A 37 15.81 -22.49 -3.81
CA GLY A 37 16.16 -23.66 -3.01
C GLY A 37 16.87 -24.76 -3.81
N SER A 38 16.46 -24.95 -5.06
CA SER A 38 17.10 -25.93 -5.96
C SER A 38 18.50 -25.48 -6.40
N ALA A 39 18.69 -24.19 -6.68
CA ALA A 39 19.97 -23.61 -7.04
C ALA A 39 20.98 -23.69 -5.87
N ASP A 40 20.54 -23.37 -4.64
CA ASP A 40 21.39 -23.49 -3.45
C ASP A 40 21.82 -24.94 -3.20
N SER A 41 20.91 -25.91 -3.39
CA SER A 41 21.20 -27.34 -3.23
C SER A 41 22.14 -27.86 -4.30
N ALA A 42 22.01 -27.41 -5.55
CA ALA A 42 22.90 -27.76 -6.65
C ALA A 42 24.32 -27.17 -6.46
N ALA A 43 24.39 -25.91 -5.97
CA ALA A 43 25.67 -25.27 -5.66
C ALA A 43 26.40 -25.96 -4.50
N ALA A 44 25.67 -26.41 -3.46
CA ALA A 44 26.23 -27.17 -2.35
C ALA A 44 26.72 -28.57 -2.76
N ALA A 45 26.05 -29.21 -3.75
CA ALA A 45 26.45 -30.51 -4.28
C ALA A 45 27.67 -30.44 -5.24
N SER A 46 27.92 -29.27 -5.83
CA SER A 46 29.06 -29.04 -6.76
C SER A 46 30.29 -28.37 -6.12
N ALA A 47 30.23 -28.06 -4.82
CA ALA A 47 31.36 -27.51 -4.08
C ALA A 47 32.39 -28.61 -3.73
N ASP A 48 33.27 -28.88 -4.69
CA ASP A 48 34.54 -29.61 -4.45
C ASP A 48 35.43 -28.70 -3.55
N PRO A 49 36.17 -29.24 -2.57
CA PRO A 49 36.96 -28.41 -1.65
C PRO A 49 38.26 -27.93 -2.32
N ALA A 50 38.14 -26.98 -3.25
CA ALA A 50 39.30 -26.33 -3.88
C ALA A 50 39.66 -25.04 -3.16
N VAL A 51 40.76 -25.11 -2.44
CA VAL A 51 41.76 -24.08 -2.06
C VAL A 51 41.34 -22.62 -2.27
N VAL A 52 41.03 -21.96 -1.16
CA VAL A 52 40.95 -20.51 -1.07
C VAL A 52 42.35 -19.91 -1.05
N THR A 53 42.83 -19.38 -2.17
CA THR A 53 43.96 -18.46 -2.17
C THR A 53 43.44 -17.05 -1.86
N SER A 54 43.78 -16.56 -0.68
CA SER A 54 43.52 -15.17 -0.25
C SER A 54 44.45 -14.22 -1.02
N SER A 55 43.84 -13.31 -1.80
CA SER A 55 44.53 -12.10 -2.27
C SER A 55 43.95 -10.90 -1.52
N ALA A 56 44.67 -10.47 -0.49
CA ALA A 56 44.49 -9.20 0.13
C ALA A 56 45.20 -8.13 -0.68
N ALA A 57 44.55 -7.08 -1.07
CA ALA A 57 45.00 -5.68 -1.06
C ALA A 57 44.13 -4.81 -1.98
N GLY A 58 43.72 -3.66 -1.49
CA GLY A 58 43.47 -2.48 -2.31
C GLY A 58 42.04 -1.92 -2.33
N GLY A 59 41.82 -0.86 -1.61
CA GLY A 59 41.01 0.25 -2.09
C GLY A 59 39.60 0.41 -1.58
N SER A 60 39.42 1.22 -0.53
CA SER A 60 38.14 1.66 0.04
C SER A 60 37.23 2.39 -0.95
N THR A 61 37.77 3.03 -1.99
CA THR A 61 37.05 3.76 -3.04
C THR A 61 36.30 2.87 -4.02
N THR A 62 36.84 1.71 -4.33
CA THR A 62 36.23 0.73 -5.26
C THR A 62 34.96 0.11 -4.67
N THR A 63 34.87 0.03 -3.35
CA THR A 63 33.69 -0.53 -2.66
C THR A 63 32.47 0.37 -2.74
N LEU A 64 32.65 1.69 -2.58
CA LEU A 64 31.55 2.66 -2.66
C LEU A 64 30.99 2.77 -4.10
N THR A 65 31.85 2.75 -5.10
CA THR A 65 31.41 2.79 -6.51
C THR A 65 30.69 1.49 -6.90
N LYS A 66 31.17 0.31 -6.42
CA LYS A 66 30.49 -0.98 -6.65
C LYS A 66 29.13 -1.04 -5.93
N ILE A 67 29.00 -0.47 -4.72
CA ILE A 67 27.75 -0.41 -3.99
C ILE A 67 26.76 0.51 -4.72
N SER A 68 27.18 1.68 -5.17
CA SER A 68 26.33 2.61 -5.94
C SER A 68 25.86 2.00 -7.26
N ALA A 69 26.75 1.37 -8.03
CA ALA A 69 26.41 0.69 -9.28
C ALA A 69 25.49 -0.53 -9.06
N ARG A 70 25.65 -1.25 -7.94
CA ARG A 70 24.78 -2.37 -7.58
C ARG A 70 23.37 -1.88 -7.20
N ILE A 71 23.27 -0.75 -6.51
CA ILE A 71 22.00 -0.10 -6.14
C ILE A 71 21.23 0.38 -7.37
N GLU A 72 21.92 1.01 -8.34
CA GLU A 72 21.31 1.42 -9.61
C GLU A 72 20.85 0.21 -10.43
N ASN A 73 21.66 -0.84 -10.50
CA ASN A 73 21.30 -2.08 -11.21
C ASN A 73 20.13 -2.83 -10.53
N ASP A 74 20.09 -2.92 -9.19
CA ASP A 74 18.98 -3.56 -8.47
C ASP A 74 17.65 -2.82 -8.67
N ALA A 75 17.69 -1.49 -8.72
CA ALA A 75 16.49 -0.67 -8.98
C ALA A 75 16.04 -0.73 -10.44
N ALA A 76 16.96 -0.96 -11.37
CA ALA A 76 16.70 -1.05 -12.80
C ALA A 76 16.41 -2.49 -13.28
N THR A 77 16.70 -3.52 -12.47
CA THR A 77 16.48 -4.92 -12.85
C THR A 77 15.00 -5.27 -12.75
N PRO A 78 14.32 -5.57 -13.87
CA PRO A 78 12.93 -5.99 -13.83
C PRO A 78 12.75 -7.24 -12.97
N TYR A 79 11.64 -7.31 -12.20
CA TYR A 79 11.28 -8.46 -11.34
C TYR A 79 10.98 -9.74 -12.15
N GLY A 80 11.77 -10.07 -13.13
CA GLY A 80 11.68 -11.27 -13.95
C GLY A 80 10.32 -11.48 -14.64
N ARG A 81 10.24 -12.48 -15.51
CA ARG A 81 9.01 -12.83 -16.24
C ARG A 81 8.57 -14.24 -15.86
N SER A 82 7.33 -14.39 -15.42
CA SER A 82 6.68 -15.69 -15.22
C SER A 82 5.25 -15.65 -15.73
N GLY A 83 4.68 -16.79 -16.09
CA GLY A 83 3.29 -16.91 -16.51
C GLY A 83 2.32 -16.49 -15.40
N SER A 84 2.56 -16.98 -14.16
CA SER A 84 1.75 -16.67 -12.98
C SER A 84 1.78 -15.18 -12.64
N LEU A 85 2.93 -14.51 -12.76
CA LEU A 85 3.06 -13.07 -12.52
C LEU A 85 2.23 -12.25 -13.53
N ARG A 86 2.28 -12.63 -14.82
CA ARG A 86 1.46 -11.97 -15.86
C ARG A 86 -0.03 -12.17 -15.62
N VAL A 87 -0.44 -13.40 -15.29
CA VAL A 87 -1.83 -13.72 -14.93
C VAL A 87 -2.27 -12.89 -13.73
N GLY A 88 -1.45 -12.82 -12.67
CA GLY A 88 -1.75 -12.01 -11.49
C GLY A 88 -1.98 -10.53 -11.81
N VAL A 89 -1.13 -9.91 -12.62
CA VAL A 89 -1.29 -8.51 -13.05
C VAL A 89 -2.54 -8.34 -13.92
N SER A 90 -2.78 -9.22 -14.90
CA SER A 90 -3.96 -9.14 -15.77
C SER A 90 -5.26 -9.29 -14.98
N LEU A 91 -5.30 -10.22 -14.02
CA LEU A 91 -6.44 -10.39 -13.12
C LEU A 91 -6.62 -9.16 -12.20
N THR A 92 -5.54 -8.54 -11.75
CA THR A 92 -5.63 -7.30 -10.95
C THR A 92 -6.24 -6.16 -11.76
N VAL A 93 -5.87 -6.01 -13.03
CA VAL A 93 -6.48 -5.01 -13.93
C VAL A 93 -7.96 -5.32 -14.18
N LEU A 94 -8.31 -6.58 -14.42
CA LEU A 94 -9.71 -6.99 -14.59
C LEU A 94 -10.52 -6.74 -13.31
N ALA A 95 -10.01 -7.11 -12.15
CA ALA A 95 -10.64 -6.87 -10.87
C ALA A 95 -10.82 -5.37 -10.60
N TRP A 96 -9.82 -4.56 -10.92
CA TRP A 96 -9.89 -3.10 -10.84
C TRP A 96 -11.00 -2.54 -11.74
N ALA A 97 -11.14 -3.02 -12.98
CA ALA A 97 -12.18 -2.59 -13.89
C ALA A 97 -13.59 -2.93 -13.37
N LEU A 98 -13.79 -4.17 -12.86
CA LEU A 98 -15.06 -4.58 -12.24
C LEU A 98 -15.35 -3.75 -10.97
N HIS A 99 -14.35 -3.46 -10.18
CA HIS A 99 -14.45 -2.63 -8.99
C HIS A 99 -14.81 -1.18 -9.33
N LEU A 100 -14.20 -0.63 -10.38
CA LEU A 100 -14.57 0.70 -10.92
C LEU A 100 -16.02 0.72 -11.38
N VAL A 101 -16.48 -0.31 -12.10
CA VAL A 101 -17.89 -0.45 -12.50
C VAL A 101 -18.79 -0.48 -11.29
N ALA A 102 -18.44 -1.24 -10.24
CA ALA A 102 -19.21 -1.28 -9.00
C ALA A 102 -19.34 0.10 -8.34
N ALA A 103 -18.23 0.85 -8.24
CA ALA A 103 -18.22 2.19 -7.67
C ALA A 103 -19.04 3.19 -8.50
N VAL A 104 -18.94 3.13 -9.83
CA VAL A 104 -19.71 3.98 -10.74
C VAL A 104 -21.21 3.69 -10.66
N LEU A 105 -21.60 2.41 -10.69
CA LEU A 105 -23.01 2.00 -10.57
C LEU A 105 -23.59 2.43 -9.21
N ARG A 106 -22.84 2.30 -8.12
CA ARG A 106 -23.24 2.79 -6.80
C ARG A 106 -23.43 4.30 -6.79
N GLY A 107 -22.51 5.04 -7.43
CA GLY A 107 -22.59 6.50 -7.55
C GLY A 107 -23.80 6.94 -8.35
N ILE A 108 -24.10 6.28 -9.47
CA ILE A 108 -25.29 6.56 -10.29
C ILE A 108 -26.58 6.25 -9.51
N ALA A 109 -26.61 5.09 -8.83
CA ALA A 109 -27.77 4.70 -8.01
C ALA A 109 -28.03 5.66 -6.85
N ALA A 110 -26.97 6.27 -6.31
CA ALA A 110 -27.03 7.22 -5.22
C ALA A 110 -27.13 8.69 -5.67
N GLU A 111 -27.03 8.97 -6.97
CA GLU A 111 -26.99 10.32 -7.57
C GLU A 111 -25.89 11.21 -6.97
N ARG A 112 -24.79 10.59 -6.49
CA ARG A 112 -23.65 11.25 -5.84
C ARG A 112 -22.41 10.39 -5.87
N VAL A 113 -21.28 10.98 -5.53
CA VAL A 113 -20.04 10.20 -5.34
C VAL A 113 -20.20 9.26 -4.14
N PRO A 114 -19.85 7.96 -4.26
CA PRO A 114 -20.13 6.95 -3.26
C PRO A 114 -19.07 6.94 -2.14
N TRP A 115 -19.20 7.83 -1.15
CA TRP A 115 -18.37 7.89 0.05
C TRP A 115 -19.08 8.49 1.28
N ALA A 116 -20.41 8.36 1.33
CA ALA A 116 -21.21 8.88 2.45
C ALA A 116 -21.25 7.97 3.69
N ASN A 117 -20.78 6.73 3.59
CA ASN A 117 -20.77 5.76 4.68
C ASN A 117 -19.52 4.85 4.57
N MET A 118 -19.31 4.00 5.59
CA MET A 118 -18.13 3.12 5.67
C MET A 118 -18.05 2.12 4.52
N TYR A 119 -19.17 1.59 4.04
CA TYR A 119 -19.20 0.68 2.89
C TYR A 119 -18.70 1.38 1.62
N GLU A 120 -19.30 2.53 1.30
CA GLU A 120 -18.92 3.31 0.11
C GLU A 120 -17.48 3.81 0.20
N PHE A 121 -17.05 4.23 1.38
CA PHE A 121 -15.68 4.67 1.60
C PHE A 121 -14.67 3.52 1.48
N ALA A 122 -14.99 2.33 2.02
CA ALA A 122 -14.15 1.14 1.84
C ALA A 122 -14.02 0.77 0.36
N MET A 123 -15.13 0.78 -0.38
CA MET A 123 -15.18 0.51 -1.82
C MET A 123 -14.32 1.52 -2.60
N THR A 124 -14.54 2.82 -2.43
CA THR A 124 -13.78 3.83 -3.20
C THR A 124 -12.34 3.98 -2.75
N GLY A 125 -12.07 3.86 -1.44
CA GLY A 125 -10.71 3.92 -0.89
C GLY A 125 -9.84 2.77 -1.37
N THR A 126 -10.36 1.54 -1.35
CA THR A 126 -9.62 0.37 -1.86
C THR A 126 -9.46 0.42 -3.38
N LEU A 127 -10.44 0.92 -4.13
CA LEU A 127 -10.30 1.18 -5.56
C LEU A 127 -9.13 2.14 -5.85
N LEU A 128 -8.98 3.22 -5.08
CA LEU A 128 -7.89 4.18 -5.24
C LEU A 128 -6.54 3.59 -4.84
N ILE A 129 -6.47 2.73 -3.81
CA ILE A 129 -5.24 2.00 -3.47
C ILE A 129 -4.76 1.16 -4.67
N VAL A 130 -5.66 0.39 -5.29
CA VAL A 130 -5.31 -0.41 -6.50
C VAL A 130 -4.95 0.50 -7.66
N THR A 131 -5.66 1.61 -7.84
CA THR A 131 -5.35 2.59 -8.90
C THR A 131 -3.93 3.14 -8.74
N VAL A 132 -3.55 3.56 -7.52
CA VAL A 132 -2.18 4.02 -7.22
C VAL A 132 -1.16 2.91 -7.52
N TYR A 133 -1.42 1.69 -7.08
CA TYR A 133 -0.54 0.56 -7.35
C TYR A 133 -0.35 0.34 -8.85
N LEU A 134 -1.42 0.29 -9.63
CA LEU A 134 -1.36 0.09 -11.09
C LEU A 134 -0.65 1.26 -11.79
N LEU A 135 -0.91 2.52 -11.38
CA LEU A 135 -0.22 3.69 -11.93
C LEU A 135 1.28 3.66 -11.64
N VAL A 136 1.68 3.29 -10.42
CA VAL A 136 3.10 3.17 -10.07
C VAL A 136 3.76 2.05 -10.86
N LEU A 137 3.05 0.93 -11.12
CA LEU A 137 3.56 -0.16 -11.96
C LEU A 137 3.91 0.27 -13.38
N LEU A 138 3.30 1.36 -13.92
CA LEU A 138 3.65 1.89 -15.24
C LEU A 138 5.06 2.50 -15.29
N ARG A 139 5.64 2.85 -14.14
CA ARG A 139 6.95 3.53 -14.03
C ARG A 139 7.98 2.73 -13.26
N ILE A 140 7.55 1.92 -12.29
CA ILE A 140 8.42 1.19 -11.37
C ILE A 140 7.89 -0.24 -11.26
N ASP A 141 8.77 -1.23 -11.39
CA ASP A 141 8.38 -2.64 -11.31
C ASP A 141 8.15 -3.08 -9.86
N LEU A 142 6.94 -2.89 -9.38
CA LEU A 142 6.49 -3.32 -8.05
C LEU A 142 5.60 -4.59 -8.10
N ARG A 143 5.72 -5.41 -9.15
CA ARG A 143 4.90 -6.63 -9.30
C ARG A 143 5.09 -7.63 -8.16
N PHE A 144 6.24 -7.59 -7.50
CA PHE A 144 6.51 -8.41 -6.30
C PHE A 144 5.60 -8.06 -5.11
N LEU A 145 5.01 -6.85 -5.08
CA LEU A 145 4.04 -6.45 -4.06
C LEU A 145 2.62 -6.96 -4.36
N GLY A 146 2.38 -7.58 -5.50
CA GLY A 146 1.05 -7.99 -5.93
C GLY A 146 0.31 -8.82 -4.89
N THR A 147 0.95 -9.79 -4.25
CA THR A 147 0.37 -10.60 -3.17
C THR A 147 -0.06 -9.73 -1.99
N PHE A 148 0.77 -8.79 -1.55
CA PHE A 148 0.48 -7.94 -0.39
C PHE A 148 -0.64 -6.95 -0.68
N VAL A 149 -0.60 -6.31 -1.85
CA VAL A 149 -1.62 -5.33 -2.25
C VAL A 149 -2.98 -6.00 -2.43
N THR A 150 -3.04 -7.10 -3.21
CA THR A 150 -4.32 -7.81 -3.42
C THR A 150 -4.86 -8.43 -2.14
N GLY A 151 -3.99 -8.93 -1.24
CA GLY A 151 -4.39 -9.43 0.07
C GLY A 151 -4.94 -8.32 0.97
N LEU A 152 -4.29 -7.15 1.03
CA LEU A 152 -4.78 -6.00 1.78
C LEU A 152 -6.16 -5.54 1.26
N ILE A 153 -6.31 -5.44 -0.06
CA ILE A 153 -7.59 -5.06 -0.69
C ILE A 153 -8.70 -6.04 -0.36
N LEU A 154 -8.45 -7.34 -0.44
CA LEU A 154 -9.43 -8.37 -0.10
C LEU A 154 -9.90 -8.26 1.35
N ILE A 155 -8.98 -8.01 2.28
CA ILE A 155 -9.31 -7.85 3.71
C ILE A 155 -10.17 -6.59 3.91
N LEU A 156 -9.71 -5.44 3.42
CA LEU A 156 -10.41 -4.17 3.62
C LEU A 156 -11.77 -4.14 2.93
N LEU A 157 -11.83 -4.64 1.70
CA LEU A 157 -13.07 -4.69 0.92
C LEU A 157 -14.04 -5.73 1.49
N GLY A 158 -13.52 -6.87 1.96
CA GLY A 158 -14.30 -7.92 2.62
C GLY A 158 -14.94 -7.40 3.90
N ILE A 159 -14.19 -6.73 4.77
CA ILE A 159 -14.71 -6.10 5.97
C ILE A 159 -15.76 -5.05 5.59
N GLY A 160 -15.45 -4.17 4.62
CA GLY A 160 -16.36 -3.13 4.15
C GLY A 160 -17.70 -3.69 3.63
N ALA A 161 -17.64 -4.74 2.80
CA ALA A 161 -18.82 -5.33 2.18
C ALA A 161 -19.67 -6.18 3.15
N LEU A 162 -19.03 -6.88 4.10
CA LEU A 162 -19.73 -7.80 4.99
C LEU A 162 -20.27 -7.14 6.26
N GLN A 163 -19.57 -6.12 6.79
CA GLN A 163 -19.90 -5.50 8.08
C GLN A 163 -20.59 -4.14 7.95
N TYR A 164 -20.36 -3.42 6.84
CA TYR A 164 -20.76 -2.02 6.74
C TYR A 164 -21.68 -1.74 5.54
N TYR A 165 -22.24 -2.79 4.91
CA TYR A 165 -23.20 -2.57 3.84
C TYR A 165 -24.45 -1.85 4.36
N VAL A 166 -24.80 -0.77 3.69
CA VAL A 166 -26.04 -0.03 3.92
C VAL A 166 -26.69 0.31 2.57
N GLU A 167 -28.02 0.40 2.57
CA GLU A 167 -28.76 0.85 1.39
C GLU A 167 -28.44 2.30 1.04
N VAL A 168 -28.77 2.69 -0.19
CA VAL A 168 -28.61 4.07 -0.63
C VAL A 168 -29.56 4.97 0.15
N ALA A 169 -29.00 5.94 0.86
CA ALA A 169 -29.76 6.93 1.62
C ALA A 169 -29.45 8.36 1.12
N PRO A 170 -30.37 9.32 1.30
CA PRO A 170 -30.13 10.72 0.99
C PRO A 170 -28.89 11.26 1.72
N LEU A 171 -28.19 12.18 1.07
CA LEU A 171 -26.98 12.78 1.62
C LEU A 171 -27.32 13.82 2.69
N PRO A 172 -26.77 13.73 3.92
CA PRO A 172 -26.90 14.80 4.91
C PRO A 172 -26.42 16.15 4.37
N PRO A 173 -27.03 17.28 4.78
CA PRO A 173 -26.67 18.62 4.27
C PRO A 173 -25.18 18.94 4.36
N ALA A 174 -24.51 18.56 5.45
CA ALA A 174 -23.07 18.76 5.65
C ALA A 174 -22.20 18.10 4.57
N LEU A 175 -22.68 17.03 3.93
CA LEU A 175 -21.95 16.28 2.89
C LEU A 175 -22.27 16.79 1.47
N GLN A 176 -23.14 17.76 1.28
CA GLN A 176 -23.57 18.29 -0.03
C GLN A 176 -22.63 19.41 -0.54
N SER A 177 -21.33 19.26 -0.36
CA SER A 177 -20.35 20.28 -0.76
C SER A 177 -19.35 19.72 -1.75
N VAL A 178 -19.01 20.49 -2.78
CA VAL A 178 -17.92 20.13 -3.72
C VAL A 178 -16.58 20.03 -3.00
N TRP A 179 -16.38 20.77 -1.90
CA TRP A 179 -15.18 20.68 -1.09
C TRP A 179 -15.04 19.35 -0.38
N LEU A 180 -16.16 18.69 0.00
CA LEU A 180 -16.13 17.32 0.48
C LEU A 180 -15.58 16.38 -0.59
N VAL A 181 -16.04 16.52 -1.83
CA VAL A 181 -15.61 15.68 -2.95
C VAL A 181 -14.10 15.80 -3.15
N ILE A 182 -13.57 17.02 -3.19
CA ILE A 182 -12.13 17.28 -3.32
C ILE A 182 -11.35 16.71 -2.12
N HIS A 183 -11.81 17.01 -0.90
CA HIS A 183 -11.18 16.56 0.34
C HIS A 183 -11.07 15.04 0.42
N VAL A 184 -12.18 14.33 0.25
CA VAL A 184 -12.23 12.86 0.36
C VAL A 184 -11.44 12.19 -0.77
N PHE A 185 -11.52 12.72 -1.99
CA PHE A 185 -10.75 12.18 -3.12
C PHE A 185 -9.24 12.26 -2.84
N VAL A 186 -8.74 13.42 -2.43
CA VAL A 186 -7.31 13.61 -2.16
C VAL A 186 -6.86 12.83 -0.91
N ALA A 187 -7.71 12.77 0.13
CA ALA A 187 -7.47 11.94 1.32
C ALA A 187 -7.31 10.46 0.95
N SER A 188 -8.22 9.95 0.13
CA SER A 188 -8.20 8.54 -0.31
C SER A 188 -7.01 8.26 -1.22
N LEU A 189 -6.63 9.20 -2.09
CA LEU A 189 -5.44 9.09 -2.93
C LEU A 189 -4.16 9.09 -2.08
N GLY A 190 -4.06 9.99 -1.09
CA GLY A 190 -2.96 10.03 -0.11
C GLY A 190 -2.85 8.71 0.67
N THR A 191 -3.99 8.18 1.12
CA THR A 191 -4.08 6.86 1.77
C THR A 191 -3.57 5.74 0.86
N GLY A 192 -3.85 5.80 -0.44
CA GLY A 192 -3.34 4.83 -1.43
C GLY A 192 -1.81 4.83 -1.51
N PHE A 193 -1.19 6.00 -1.52
CA PHE A 193 0.27 6.12 -1.47
C PHE A 193 0.84 5.64 -0.14
N PHE A 194 0.22 5.94 0.99
CA PHE A 194 0.64 5.43 2.31
C PHE A 194 0.49 3.91 2.43
N ALA A 195 -0.57 3.33 1.86
CA ALA A 195 -0.74 1.88 1.80
C ALA A 195 0.39 1.19 1.02
N LEU A 196 0.78 1.78 -0.12
CA LEU A 196 1.91 1.27 -0.90
C LEU A 196 3.24 1.45 -0.17
N GLY A 197 3.44 2.59 0.50
CA GLY A 197 4.59 2.86 1.38
C GLY A 197 4.68 1.87 2.54
N PHE A 198 3.55 1.54 3.16
CA PHE A 198 3.44 0.51 4.20
C PHE A 198 3.85 -0.87 3.66
N ALA A 199 3.31 -1.31 2.53
CA ALA A 199 3.64 -2.59 1.92
C ALA A 199 5.15 -2.71 1.63
N LEU A 200 5.76 -1.65 1.06
CA LEU A 200 7.19 -1.58 0.83
C LEU A 200 8.01 -1.65 2.12
N SER A 201 7.60 -0.91 3.16
CA SER A 201 8.30 -0.91 4.46
C SER A 201 8.17 -2.24 5.20
N PHE A 202 7.02 -2.90 5.07
CA PHE A 202 6.83 -4.24 5.63
C PHE A 202 7.77 -5.26 4.98
N VAL A 203 7.82 -5.28 3.66
CA VAL A 203 8.73 -6.15 2.89
C VAL A 203 10.18 -5.79 3.18
N GLN A 204 10.53 -4.50 3.30
CA GLN A 204 11.85 -4.01 3.69
C GLN A 204 12.31 -4.61 5.02
N LEU A 205 11.45 -4.64 6.06
CA LEU A 205 11.81 -5.23 7.36
C LEU A 205 12.11 -6.73 7.25
N LEU A 206 11.33 -7.45 6.46
CA LEU A 206 11.58 -8.88 6.23
C LEU A 206 12.90 -9.09 5.49
N GLN A 207 13.18 -8.26 4.48
CA GLN A 207 14.40 -8.33 3.69
C GLN A 207 15.63 -7.95 4.51
N ALA A 208 15.56 -6.89 5.33
CA ALA A 208 16.65 -6.48 6.21
C ALA A 208 17.04 -7.60 7.19
N ARG A 209 16.05 -8.25 7.82
CA ARG A 209 16.30 -9.41 8.70
C ARG A 209 16.95 -10.58 7.96
N ARG A 210 16.59 -10.79 6.68
CA ARG A 210 17.23 -11.83 5.87
C ARG A 210 18.67 -11.45 5.54
N GLU A 211 18.92 -10.21 5.13
CA GLU A 211 20.27 -9.72 4.78
C GLU A 211 21.21 -9.77 5.99
N GLU A 212 20.73 -9.41 7.19
CA GLU A 212 21.49 -9.55 8.45
C GLU A 212 21.86 -11.01 8.75
N ARG A 213 20.96 -11.96 8.45
CA ARG A 213 21.20 -13.39 8.70
C ARG A 213 22.00 -14.09 7.61
N ALA A 214 22.16 -13.49 6.44
CA ALA A 214 22.91 -14.09 5.33
C ALA A 214 24.40 -14.37 5.66
N GLY A 215 24.94 -13.72 6.72
CA GLY A 215 26.27 -14.00 7.29
C GLY A 215 26.30 -15.09 8.36
N THR A 216 25.16 -15.71 8.72
CA THR A 216 25.08 -16.78 9.73
C THR A 216 24.67 -18.10 9.06
N ALA A 217 25.13 -19.23 9.62
CA ALA A 217 24.87 -20.57 9.08
C ALA A 217 23.37 -21.00 9.12
N THR A 218 22.45 -20.13 9.58
CA THR A 218 21.04 -20.46 9.74
C THR A 218 20.28 -20.17 8.43
N PRO A 219 19.71 -21.17 7.74
CA PRO A 219 18.97 -20.97 6.50
C PRO A 219 17.74 -20.09 6.73
N SER A 220 17.53 -19.11 5.86
CA SER A 220 16.33 -18.25 5.91
C SER A 220 15.08 -19.07 5.63
N ARG A 221 14.09 -18.99 6.54
CA ARG A 221 12.79 -19.65 6.39
C ARG A 221 11.99 -19.12 5.17
N PHE A 222 12.28 -17.91 4.71
CA PHE A 222 11.59 -17.27 3.58
C PHE A 222 12.53 -17.11 2.38
N LYS A 223 12.73 -18.18 1.65
CA LYS A 223 13.64 -18.21 0.47
C LYS A 223 13.22 -17.21 -0.62
N PHE A 224 11.93 -16.89 -0.76
CA PHE A 224 11.43 -15.94 -1.74
C PHE A 224 12.00 -14.52 -1.56
N LEU A 225 12.38 -14.14 -0.34
CA LEU A 225 12.98 -12.83 -0.08
C LEU A 225 14.28 -12.61 -0.88
N SER A 226 14.98 -13.68 -1.26
CA SER A 226 16.19 -13.55 -2.09
C SER A 226 15.92 -13.06 -3.51
N THR A 227 14.66 -13.15 -3.97
CA THR A 227 14.24 -12.69 -5.30
C THR A 227 13.74 -11.26 -5.30
N LEU A 228 13.65 -10.62 -4.12
CA LEU A 228 13.19 -9.26 -3.96
C LEU A 228 14.35 -8.26 -4.01
N PRO A 229 14.08 -6.97 -4.31
CA PRO A 229 15.07 -5.91 -4.19
C PRO A 229 15.68 -5.85 -2.79
N SER A 230 16.89 -5.28 -2.69
CA SER A 230 17.55 -5.08 -1.40
C SER A 230 16.72 -4.22 -0.43
N ALA A 231 16.94 -4.42 0.88
CA ALA A 231 16.27 -3.64 1.91
C ALA A 231 16.47 -2.13 1.71
N PHE A 232 17.65 -1.71 1.23
CA PHE A 232 17.96 -0.32 0.91
C PHE A 232 17.12 0.21 -0.28
N THR A 233 16.94 -0.58 -1.33
CA THR A 233 16.11 -0.21 -2.49
C THR A 233 14.65 -0.09 -2.08
N LEU A 234 14.14 -1.04 -1.31
CA LEU A 234 12.77 -1.01 -0.78
C LEU A 234 12.51 0.21 0.10
N GLU A 235 13.47 0.58 0.96
CA GLU A 235 13.42 1.79 1.77
C GLU A 235 13.33 3.06 0.92
N ASN A 236 14.15 3.18 -0.12
CA ASN A 236 14.14 4.34 -0.99
C ASN A 236 12.82 4.47 -1.77
N LEU A 237 12.26 3.35 -2.23
CA LEU A 237 10.96 3.33 -2.89
C LEU A 237 9.85 3.73 -1.92
N SER A 238 9.84 3.17 -0.70
CA SER A 238 8.89 3.53 0.34
C SER A 238 8.94 5.02 0.66
N TYR A 239 10.13 5.58 0.78
CA TYR A 239 10.31 7.01 1.07
C TYR A 239 9.71 7.89 -0.03
N ARG A 240 9.99 7.60 -1.30
CA ARG A 240 9.47 8.38 -2.43
C ARG A 240 7.94 8.34 -2.49
N VAL A 241 7.37 7.17 -2.26
CA VAL A 241 5.91 6.97 -2.26
C VAL A 241 5.26 7.70 -1.09
N ASN A 242 5.85 7.63 0.11
CA ASN A 242 5.34 8.31 1.30
C ASN A 242 5.44 9.84 1.20
N ILE A 243 6.44 10.41 0.51
CA ILE A 243 6.50 11.85 0.23
C ILE A 243 5.28 12.29 -0.59
N ILE A 244 4.94 11.56 -1.65
CA ILE A 244 3.75 11.87 -2.47
C ILE A 244 2.49 11.79 -1.61
N GLY A 245 2.35 10.71 -0.82
CA GLY A 245 1.26 10.56 0.13
C GLY A 245 1.17 11.73 1.11
N PHE A 246 2.29 12.20 1.65
CA PHE A 246 2.34 13.32 2.59
C PHE A 246 1.94 14.66 1.95
N ILE A 247 2.35 14.92 0.72
CA ILE A 247 1.93 16.12 -0.02
C ILE A 247 0.41 16.11 -0.19
N LEU A 248 -0.16 15.00 -0.63
CA LEU A 248 -1.61 14.83 -0.78
C LEU A 248 -2.33 14.94 0.57
N TRP A 249 -1.78 14.36 1.63
CA TRP A 249 -2.34 14.45 2.98
C TRP A 249 -2.30 15.86 3.56
N THR A 250 -1.25 16.64 3.25
CA THR A 250 -1.18 18.06 3.61
C THR A 250 -2.30 18.85 2.91
N PHE A 251 -2.50 18.60 1.61
CA PHE A 251 -3.62 19.20 0.89
C PHE A 251 -4.98 18.76 1.45
N THR A 252 -5.07 17.51 1.92
CA THR A 252 -6.29 16.99 2.58
C THR A 252 -6.66 17.81 3.81
N LEU A 253 -5.70 18.19 4.68
CA LEU A 253 -5.99 19.04 5.83
C LEU A 253 -6.52 20.41 5.39
N MET A 254 -5.93 21.00 4.36
CA MET A 254 -6.34 22.31 3.82
C MET A 254 -7.77 22.25 3.23
N ALA A 255 -8.02 21.29 2.34
CA ALA A 255 -9.34 21.11 1.73
C ALA A 255 -10.41 20.72 2.76
N GLY A 256 -10.03 19.92 3.78
CA GLY A 256 -10.88 19.51 4.88
C GLY A 256 -11.28 20.69 5.77
N SER A 257 -10.38 21.62 6.04
CA SER A 257 -10.71 22.82 6.82
C SER A 257 -11.68 23.73 6.06
N ILE A 258 -11.53 23.91 4.75
CA ILE A 258 -12.46 24.68 3.92
C ILE A 258 -13.84 24.00 3.88
N TRP A 259 -13.86 22.66 3.78
CA TRP A 259 -15.12 21.92 3.87
C TRP A 259 -15.76 22.06 5.25
N ALA A 260 -15.00 21.96 6.35
CA ALA A 260 -15.50 22.11 7.72
C ALA A 260 -16.14 23.48 7.97
N GLU A 261 -15.55 24.54 7.41
CA GLU A 261 -16.15 25.88 7.45
C GLU A 261 -17.51 25.91 6.76
N ARG A 262 -17.63 25.29 5.58
CA ARG A 262 -18.89 25.21 4.83
C ARG A 262 -19.94 24.36 5.52
N ALA A 263 -19.54 23.26 6.15
CA ALA A 263 -20.43 22.29 6.78
C ALA A 263 -20.87 22.71 8.18
N TRP A 264 -20.00 23.39 8.94
CA TRP A 264 -20.17 23.65 10.39
C TRP A 264 -19.83 25.08 10.82
N GLY A 265 -19.50 25.99 9.88
CA GLY A 265 -19.20 27.40 10.16
C GLY A 265 -17.84 27.61 10.86
N ARG A 266 -16.92 26.67 10.81
CA ARG A 266 -15.60 26.74 11.44
C ARG A 266 -14.58 25.89 10.71
N TYR A 267 -13.36 26.40 10.59
CA TYR A 267 -12.26 25.71 9.89
C TYR A 267 -11.71 24.50 10.67
N TRP A 268 -11.77 24.56 12.00
CA TRP A 268 -11.22 23.55 12.90
C TRP A 268 -11.96 23.54 14.22
N GLY A 269 -12.30 22.37 14.75
CA GLY A 269 -13.08 22.25 15.97
C GLY A 269 -12.59 21.21 16.94
N TRP A 270 -11.41 20.66 16.74
CA TRP A 270 -10.84 19.62 17.60
C TRP A 270 -11.71 18.35 17.67
N ASP A 271 -12.48 18.07 16.63
CA ASP A 271 -13.18 16.80 16.49
C ASP A 271 -12.16 15.66 16.44
N THR A 272 -12.55 14.50 16.97
CA THR A 272 -11.62 13.33 17.06
C THR A 272 -11.00 12.99 15.71
N LYS A 273 -11.77 13.10 14.63
CA LYS A 273 -11.29 12.86 13.27
C LYS A 273 -10.25 13.89 12.82
N GLU A 274 -10.50 15.16 13.11
CA GLU A 274 -9.58 16.26 12.81
C GLU A 274 -8.24 16.04 13.55
N VAL A 275 -8.32 15.72 14.86
CA VAL A 275 -7.13 15.46 15.69
C VAL A 275 -6.32 14.28 15.13
N TRP A 276 -6.96 13.16 14.78
CA TRP A 276 -6.25 12.01 14.22
C TRP A 276 -5.68 12.29 12.83
N THR A 277 -6.36 13.09 12.01
CA THR A 277 -5.84 13.54 10.72
C THR A 277 -4.55 14.36 10.89
N PHE A 278 -4.51 15.22 11.92
CA PHE A 278 -3.31 16.00 12.27
C PHE A 278 -2.21 15.12 12.87
N ILE A 279 -2.53 14.15 13.74
CA ILE A 279 -1.56 13.18 14.28
C ILE A 279 -0.88 12.42 13.13
N ILE A 280 -1.62 11.94 12.14
CA ILE A 280 -1.06 11.28 10.96
C ILE A 280 -0.10 12.22 10.22
N TRP A 281 -0.48 13.47 10.03
CA TRP A 281 0.39 14.48 9.41
C TRP A 281 1.70 14.64 10.18
N VAL A 282 1.64 14.76 11.51
CA VAL A 282 2.83 14.88 12.39
C VAL A 282 3.73 13.65 12.28
N ILE A 283 3.16 12.44 12.26
CA ILE A 283 3.93 11.20 12.13
C ILE A 283 4.71 11.17 10.80
N TYR A 284 4.05 11.48 9.68
CA TYR A 284 4.70 11.48 8.37
C TYR A 284 5.66 12.67 8.17
N ALA A 285 5.36 13.84 8.73
CA ALA A 285 6.31 14.95 8.79
C ALA A 285 7.57 14.54 9.58
N GLY A 286 7.39 13.92 10.75
CA GLY A 286 8.48 13.37 11.55
C GLY A 286 9.28 12.29 10.83
N TYR A 287 8.63 11.40 10.09
CA TYR A 287 9.26 10.39 9.25
C TYR A 287 10.16 11.02 8.17
N ILE A 288 9.64 11.99 7.43
CA ILE A 288 10.38 12.68 6.37
C ILE A 288 11.55 13.49 6.97
N HIS A 289 11.29 14.25 8.04
CA HIS A 289 12.30 15.03 8.73
C HIS A 289 13.42 14.16 9.32
N ALA A 290 13.09 13.12 10.05
CA ALA A 290 14.07 12.23 10.68
C ALA A 290 14.98 11.57 9.63
N ARG A 291 14.43 11.18 8.48
CA ARG A 291 15.20 10.58 7.39
C ARG A 291 16.08 11.61 6.67
N ALA A 292 15.57 12.81 6.44
CA ALA A 292 16.29 13.86 5.74
C ALA A 292 17.43 14.45 6.59
N THR A 293 17.23 14.68 7.90
CA THR A 293 18.16 15.42 8.76
C THR A 293 19.00 14.53 9.67
N ARG A 294 18.40 13.48 10.26
CA ARG A 294 19.07 12.62 11.25
C ARG A 294 19.57 11.30 10.67
N GLY A 295 19.37 11.08 9.37
CA GLY A 295 19.79 9.85 8.70
C GLY A 295 19.12 8.59 9.28
N TRP A 296 17.91 8.70 9.81
CA TRP A 296 17.14 7.56 10.28
C TRP A 296 16.77 6.68 9.08
N ARG A 297 17.61 5.69 8.83
CA ARG A 297 17.49 4.74 7.73
C ARG A 297 17.27 3.31 8.25
N GLY A 298 16.96 2.41 7.33
CA GLY A 298 16.80 1.00 7.64
C GLY A 298 15.54 0.73 8.47
N THR A 299 15.69 -0.06 9.52
CA THR A 299 14.59 -0.55 10.37
C THR A 299 13.80 0.59 11.04
N ARG A 300 14.47 1.67 11.47
CA ARG A 300 13.80 2.82 12.12
C ARG A 300 12.86 3.54 11.16
N SER A 301 13.30 3.78 9.93
CA SER A 301 12.49 4.39 8.86
C SER A 301 11.27 3.54 8.54
N ALA A 302 11.45 2.23 8.39
CA ALA A 302 10.35 1.30 8.10
C ALA A 302 9.29 1.29 9.21
N TRP A 303 9.68 1.27 10.49
CA TRP A 303 8.73 1.31 11.60
C TRP A 303 7.92 2.60 11.64
N LEU A 304 8.53 3.77 11.38
CA LEU A 304 7.79 5.03 11.31
C LEU A 304 6.73 5.02 10.19
N ALA A 305 7.06 4.49 9.02
CA ALA A 305 6.09 4.36 7.93
C ALA A 305 4.93 3.39 8.28
N ILE A 306 5.25 2.28 8.96
CA ILE A 306 4.25 1.29 9.43
C ILE A 306 3.34 1.91 10.48
N ILE A 307 3.89 2.61 11.47
CA ILE A 307 3.12 3.31 12.52
C ILE A 307 2.23 4.39 11.89
N GLY A 308 2.76 5.14 10.91
CA GLY A 308 2.00 6.15 10.17
C GLY A 308 0.77 5.54 9.48
N PHE A 309 0.94 4.41 8.77
CA PHE A 309 -0.18 3.75 8.13
C PHE A 309 -1.15 3.10 9.13
N ALA A 310 -0.65 2.55 10.23
CA ALA A 310 -1.49 2.06 11.33
C ALA A 310 -2.38 3.18 11.90
N ALA A 311 -1.83 4.40 12.05
CA ALA A 311 -2.60 5.58 12.46
C ALA A 311 -3.67 5.97 11.41
N VAL A 312 -3.35 5.85 10.09
CA VAL A 312 -4.35 6.03 9.01
C VAL A 312 -5.49 5.01 9.15
N MET A 313 -5.17 3.73 9.36
CA MET A 313 -6.17 2.68 9.53
C MET A 313 -6.99 2.86 10.80
N PHE A 314 -6.38 3.31 11.90
CA PHE A 314 -7.06 3.65 13.12
C PHE A 314 -8.05 4.80 12.91
N ASN A 315 -7.62 5.87 12.27
CA ASN A 315 -8.48 7.02 11.94
C ASN A 315 -9.62 6.62 10.98
N PHE A 316 -9.36 5.75 10.03
CA PHE A 316 -10.37 5.28 9.10
C PHE A 316 -11.37 4.31 9.75
N GLY A 317 -10.89 3.26 10.43
CA GLY A 317 -11.72 2.20 11.01
C GLY A 317 -12.26 2.58 12.38
N ILE A 318 -11.39 2.73 13.36
CA ILE A 318 -11.77 2.86 14.79
C ILE A 318 -12.45 4.20 15.07
N VAL A 319 -11.87 5.31 14.61
CA VAL A 319 -12.43 6.63 14.88
C VAL A 319 -13.80 6.80 14.24
N ASN A 320 -13.99 6.34 13.00
CA ASN A 320 -15.29 6.46 12.33
C ASN A 320 -16.41 5.63 12.98
N VAL A 321 -16.07 4.50 13.61
CA VAL A 321 -17.07 3.57 14.14
C VAL A 321 -17.37 3.84 15.60
N PHE A 322 -16.34 4.10 16.42
CA PHE A 322 -16.48 4.12 17.88
C PHE A 322 -16.51 5.53 18.47
N PHE A 323 -16.06 6.55 17.75
CA PHE A 323 -16.03 7.91 18.27
C PHE A 323 -17.19 8.74 17.69
N LYS A 324 -18.04 9.23 18.56
CA LYS A 324 -19.12 10.17 18.18
C LYS A 324 -18.53 11.55 17.97
N GLY A 325 -18.88 12.19 16.88
CA GLY A 325 -18.42 13.54 16.52
C GLY A 325 -19.10 14.02 15.24
N LEU A 326 -18.66 15.16 14.72
CA LEU A 326 -19.20 15.73 13.49
C LEU A 326 -18.89 14.88 12.25
N HIS A 327 -17.89 14.00 12.33
CA HIS A 327 -17.50 13.04 11.28
C HIS A 327 -18.07 11.64 11.50
N ALA A 328 -19.12 11.48 12.29
CA ALA A 328 -19.74 10.18 12.56
C ALA A 328 -20.65 9.74 11.38
N TYR A 329 -20.06 9.41 10.25
CA TYR A 329 -20.75 8.95 9.03
C TYR A 329 -20.51 7.46 8.78
N SER A 330 -20.51 6.64 9.83
CA SER A 330 -20.32 5.19 9.66
C SER A 330 -21.47 4.52 8.89
N GLY A 331 -22.68 5.09 8.95
CA GLY A 331 -23.89 4.47 8.43
C GLY A 331 -24.50 3.45 9.38
N LEU A 332 -23.95 3.33 10.60
CA LEU A 332 -24.42 2.43 11.67
C LEU A 332 -25.31 3.18 12.68
#